data_9207ac17de83c935d39ef24361149bf5
#
_entry.id   9207ac17de83c935d39ef24361149bf5
#
_cell.length_a   1.000
_cell.length_b   1.000
_cell.length_c   1.000
_cell.angle_alpha   90.00
_cell.angle_beta   90.00
_cell.angle_gamma   90.00
#
_symmetry.space_group_name_H-M   'P 1'
#
loop_
_entity.id
_entity.type
_entity.pdbx_description
1 polymer ?
#
loop_
_entity_poly.entity_id
_entity_poly.type
_entity_poly.pdbx_seq_one_letter_code
_entity_poly.pdbx_strand_id
1 'polypeptide(L)'
;LLVSDISAGSERKAAVEIAEHVRMQEKYHDTVGAVGSIYLGEDMDRGIYDRYVKVYTRLDKKTASRRVQSRPEGVYVELYSRGHLWDMEKPYRLISAFAGERGIRLGQMWYEDLMLDELTVKEYEQYIVKVMVPVESKVINP
;
A
#
# COMPACT_ATOMS: atom_id res chain seq x y z
N LEU A 1 3.96 11.18 3.23
CA LEU A 1 4.65 9.99 2.75
C LEU A 1 5.88 10.39 1.93
N LEU A 2 7.02 9.77 2.19
CA LEU A 2 8.15 9.73 1.28
C LEU A 2 7.85 8.65 0.24
N VAL A 3 7.89 8.99 -1.05
CA VAL A 3 7.42 8.11 -2.13
C VAL A 3 8.51 7.89 -3.16
N SER A 4 8.65 6.67 -3.65
CA SER A 4 9.48 6.31 -4.79
C SER A 4 8.68 5.50 -5.79
N ASP A 5 8.87 5.79 -7.07
CA ASP A 5 8.28 5.00 -8.15
C ASP A 5 9.00 3.66 -8.30
N ILE A 6 8.24 2.62 -8.59
CA ILE A 6 8.76 1.30 -8.92
C ILE A 6 8.48 1.04 -10.40
N SER A 7 9.55 0.84 -11.17
CA SER A 7 9.40 0.55 -12.58
C SER A 7 9.08 -0.94 -12.82
N ALA A 8 8.08 -1.19 -13.66
CA ALA A 8 7.78 -2.55 -14.10
C ALA A 8 8.98 -3.20 -14.80
N GLY A 9 9.28 -4.47 -14.54
CA GLY A 9 10.32 -5.16 -15.28
C GLY A 9 10.82 -6.47 -14.67
N SER A 10 11.28 -6.47 -13.43
CA SER A 10 11.74 -7.70 -12.77
C SER A 10 11.81 -7.52 -11.26
N GLU A 11 11.71 -8.62 -10.52
CA GLU A 11 11.90 -8.63 -9.06
C GLU A 11 13.27 -8.04 -8.66
N ARG A 12 14.31 -8.35 -9.42
CA ARG A 12 15.66 -7.82 -9.18
C ARG A 12 15.71 -6.29 -9.28
N LYS A 13 15.02 -5.73 -10.27
CA LYS A 13 14.95 -4.27 -10.45
C LYS A 13 14.16 -3.62 -9.33
N ALA A 14 13.02 -4.19 -8.98
CA ALA A 14 12.23 -3.74 -7.84
C ALA A 14 13.03 -3.78 -6.53
N ALA A 15 13.79 -4.83 -6.27
CA ALA A 15 14.65 -4.94 -5.09
C ALA A 15 15.71 -3.82 -5.02
N VAL A 16 16.30 -3.45 -6.14
CA VAL A 16 17.26 -2.32 -6.20
C VAL A 16 16.55 -1.00 -5.90
N GLU A 17 15.40 -0.77 -6.51
CA GLU A 17 14.62 0.46 -6.30
C GLU A 17 14.12 0.60 -4.85
N ILE A 18 13.71 -0.51 -4.21
CA ILE A 18 13.37 -0.55 -2.78
C ILE A 18 14.59 -0.24 -1.91
N ALA A 19 15.74 -0.83 -2.22
CA ALA A 19 16.98 -0.56 -1.49
C ALA A 19 17.41 0.91 -1.59
N GLU A 20 17.22 1.53 -2.75
CA GLU A 20 17.43 2.97 -2.94
C GLU A 20 16.45 3.81 -2.12
N HIS A 21 15.17 3.40 -2.06
CA HIS A 21 14.18 4.05 -1.22
C HIS A 21 14.55 3.98 0.27
N VAL A 22 14.95 2.81 0.76
CA VAL A 22 15.42 2.62 2.15
C VAL A 22 16.62 3.52 2.45
N ARG A 23 17.60 3.58 1.56
CA ARG A 23 18.76 4.47 1.70
C ARG A 23 18.36 5.94 1.72
N MET A 24 17.35 6.32 0.95
CA MET A 24 16.84 7.68 0.94
C MET A 24 16.14 8.05 2.26
N GLN A 25 15.57 7.11 2.99
CA GLN A 25 14.95 7.37 4.30
C GLN A 25 15.94 8.01 5.28
N GLU A 26 17.22 7.64 5.24
CA GLU A 26 18.26 8.18 6.10
C GLU A 26 18.38 9.71 6.06
N LYS A 27 17.96 10.32 4.95
CA LYS A 27 17.95 11.79 4.79
C LYS A 27 16.77 12.48 5.48
N TYR A 28 15.75 11.73 5.84
CA TYR A 28 14.48 12.25 6.38
C TYR A 28 14.16 11.74 7.78
N HIS A 29 14.81 10.67 8.21
CA HIS A 29 14.61 10.01 9.49
C HIS A 29 15.93 9.64 10.15
N ASP A 30 15.94 9.63 11.48
CA ASP A 30 17.03 9.06 12.26
C ASP A 30 17.01 7.52 12.26
N THR A 31 15.87 6.93 11.90
CA THR A 31 15.66 5.47 11.82
C THR A 31 14.96 5.09 10.53
N VAL A 32 15.26 3.91 10.04
CA VAL A 32 14.57 3.33 8.88
C VAL A 32 13.17 2.89 9.31
N GLY A 33 12.14 3.44 8.67
CA GLY A 33 10.75 3.06 8.88
C GLY A 33 10.32 1.89 7.98
N ALA A 34 9.18 1.30 8.30
CA ALA A 34 8.56 0.29 7.46
C ALA A 34 8.22 0.86 6.07
N VAL A 35 8.39 0.04 5.05
CA VAL A 35 8.08 0.38 3.67
C VAL A 35 6.70 -0.17 3.32
N GLY A 36 5.79 0.71 2.91
CA GLY A 36 4.50 0.34 2.35
C GLY A 36 4.52 0.35 0.82
N SER A 37 3.47 -0.18 0.22
CA SER A 37 3.31 -0.27 -1.24
C SER A 37 2.04 0.40 -1.70
N ILE A 38 2.06 0.90 -2.94
CA ILE A 38 0.88 1.48 -3.61
C ILE A 38 0.60 0.68 -4.87
N TYR A 39 -0.66 0.26 -4.98
CA TYR A 39 -1.21 -0.45 -6.14
C TYR A 39 -2.24 0.44 -6.85
N LEU A 40 -2.50 0.13 -8.12
CA LEU A 40 -3.51 0.84 -8.90
C LEU A 40 -4.85 0.10 -8.89
N GLY A 41 -5.94 0.86 -8.72
CA GLY A 41 -7.29 0.31 -8.74
C GLY A 41 -7.63 -0.36 -10.07
N GLU A 42 -7.16 0.17 -11.20
CA GLU A 42 -7.35 -0.46 -12.51
C GLU A 42 -6.71 -1.85 -12.63
N ASP A 43 -5.61 -2.10 -11.92
CA ASP A 43 -4.99 -3.42 -11.83
C ASP A 43 -5.83 -4.37 -10.97
N MET A 44 -6.40 -3.86 -9.88
CA MET A 44 -7.33 -4.62 -9.03
C MET A 44 -8.56 -5.07 -9.82
N ASP A 45 -9.13 -4.18 -10.64
CA ASP A 45 -10.28 -4.47 -11.51
C ASP A 45 -9.97 -5.54 -12.57
N ARG A 46 -8.70 -5.66 -12.96
CA ARG A 46 -8.21 -6.70 -13.88
C ARG A 46 -7.76 -7.99 -13.19
N GLY A 47 -7.82 -8.05 -11.87
CA GLY A 47 -7.32 -9.19 -11.11
C GLY A 47 -5.79 -9.29 -11.04
N ILE A 48 -5.09 -8.17 -11.21
CA ILE A 48 -3.63 -8.08 -11.09
C ILE A 48 -3.30 -7.54 -9.69
N TYR A 49 -2.93 -8.43 -8.78
CA TYR A 49 -2.74 -8.11 -7.36
C TYR A 49 -1.27 -8.09 -6.91
N ASP A 50 -0.34 -8.39 -7.79
CA ASP A 50 1.09 -8.53 -7.53
C ASP A 50 1.94 -7.38 -8.09
N ARG A 51 1.30 -6.36 -8.66
CA ARG A 51 1.98 -5.22 -9.28
C ARG A 51 1.78 -3.93 -8.47
N TYR A 52 2.71 -3.62 -7.59
CA TYR A 52 2.76 -2.29 -6.98
C TYR A 52 3.58 -1.34 -7.85
N VAL A 53 3.16 -0.08 -7.87
CA VAL A 53 3.74 0.97 -8.74
C VAL A 53 4.61 1.97 -7.98
N LYS A 54 4.45 2.02 -6.66
CA LYS A 54 5.23 2.88 -5.77
C LYS A 54 5.48 2.17 -4.45
N VAL A 55 6.55 2.58 -3.77
CA VAL A 55 6.78 2.30 -2.36
C VAL A 55 6.81 3.60 -1.58
N TYR A 56 6.48 3.55 -0.31
CA TYR A 56 6.47 4.72 0.55
C TYR A 56 6.88 4.42 1.99
N THR A 57 7.34 5.47 2.66
CA THR A 57 7.55 5.50 4.11
C THR A 57 6.78 6.66 4.72
N ARG A 58 6.18 6.44 5.87
CA ARG A 58 5.56 7.53 6.64
C ARG A 58 6.62 8.44 7.23
N LEU A 59 6.41 9.74 7.10
CA LEU A 59 7.24 10.75 7.74
C LEU A 59 6.49 11.33 8.94
N ASP A 60 7.19 11.46 10.07
CA ASP A 60 6.62 12.04 11.30
C ASP A 60 6.48 13.56 11.20
N LYS A 61 7.25 14.18 10.33
CA LYS A 61 7.26 15.64 10.13
C LYS A 61 6.95 16.00 8.68
N LYS A 62 6.19 17.08 8.48
CA LYS A 62 6.05 17.69 7.16
C LYS A 62 7.43 18.14 6.66
N THR A 63 7.81 17.66 5.50
CA THR A 63 9.05 18.04 4.83
C THR A 63 8.72 18.49 3.42
N ALA A 64 9.21 19.65 3.01
CA ALA A 64 9.06 20.14 1.65
C ALA A 64 10.06 19.42 0.73
N SER A 65 9.57 18.50 -0.08
CA SER A 65 10.35 17.81 -1.10
C SER A 65 9.43 17.32 -2.20
N ARG A 66 9.94 17.25 -3.43
CA ARG A 66 9.21 16.66 -4.58
C ARG A 66 8.86 15.18 -4.38
N ARG A 67 9.58 14.49 -3.49
CA ARG A 67 9.39 13.08 -3.17
C ARG A 67 8.44 12.86 -2.00
N VAL A 68 7.99 13.95 -1.37
CA VAL A 68 7.04 13.88 -0.25
C VAL A 68 5.65 14.22 -0.75
N GLN A 69 4.73 13.28 -0.60
CA GLN A 69 3.35 13.39 -1.01
C GLN A 69 2.43 13.22 0.20
N SER A 70 1.34 13.96 0.24
CA SER A 70 0.29 13.73 1.22
C SER A 70 -0.64 12.63 0.72
N ARG A 71 -0.96 11.67 1.59
CA ARG A 71 -2.10 10.80 1.33
C ARG A 71 -3.36 11.65 1.40
N PRO A 72 -4.29 11.54 0.45
CA PRO A 72 -5.52 12.32 0.45
C PRO A 72 -6.25 12.20 1.80
N GLU A 73 -6.73 13.30 2.32
CA GLU A 73 -7.64 13.30 3.47
C GLU A 73 -9.02 12.77 3.03
N GLY A 74 -9.69 12.05 3.90
CA GLY A 74 -11.02 11.55 3.60
C GLY A 74 -11.36 10.23 4.29
N VAL A 75 -12.42 9.60 3.79
CA VAL A 75 -12.88 8.30 4.26
C VAL A 75 -12.16 7.19 3.51
N TYR A 76 -11.79 6.14 4.22
CA TYR A 76 -11.10 4.97 3.67
C TYR A 76 -11.84 3.68 4.03
N VAL A 77 -11.84 2.74 3.11
CA VAL A 77 -12.07 1.33 3.44
C VAL A 77 -10.74 0.76 3.89
N GLU A 78 -10.70 0.16 5.05
CA GLU A 78 -9.49 -0.44 5.62
C GLU A 78 -9.73 -1.91 5.94
N LEU A 79 -8.75 -2.75 5.64
CA LEU A 79 -8.76 -4.18 5.98
C LEU A 79 -7.41 -4.58 6.57
N TYR A 80 -7.44 -5.27 7.70
CA TYR A 80 -6.28 -5.97 8.25
C TYR A 80 -6.36 -7.45 7.86
N SER A 81 -5.31 -7.97 7.25
CA SER A 81 -5.22 -9.37 6.85
C SER A 81 -4.01 -10.02 7.48
N ARG A 82 -4.21 -11.22 8.04
CA ARG A 82 -3.14 -12.06 8.60
C ARG A 82 -2.76 -13.15 7.60
N GLY A 83 -1.48 -13.53 7.58
CA GLY A 83 -1.00 -14.60 6.69
C GLY A 83 -0.97 -14.21 5.21
N HIS A 84 -0.83 -12.94 4.92
CA HIS A 84 -0.92 -12.36 3.58
C HIS A 84 -0.01 -13.02 2.53
N LEU A 85 1.19 -13.44 2.91
CA LEU A 85 2.15 -14.04 1.97
C LEU A 85 1.65 -15.32 1.29
N TRP A 86 0.68 -16.02 1.89
CA TRP A 86 0.11 -17.25 1.33
C TRP A 86 -1.11 -17.01 0.44
N ASP A 87 -1.81 -15.90 0.63
CA ASP A 87 -2.95 -15.49 -0.20
C ASP A 87 -2.93 -13.96 -0.37
N MET A 88 -2.08 -13.50 -1.24
CA MET A 88 -1.89 -12.08 -1.55
C MET A 88 -3.13 -11.42 -2.16
N GLU A 89 -4.02 -12.20 -2.76
CA GLU A 89 -5.22 -11.69 -3.43
C GLU A 89 -6.39 -11.45 -2.46
N LYS A 90 -6.44 -12.22 -1.38
CA LYS A 90 -7.57 -12.24 -0.44
C LYS A 90 -7.98 -10.87 0.08
N PRO A 91 -7.08 -10.03 0.63
CA PRO A 91 -7.47 -8.72 1.14
C PRO A 91 -8.04 -7.81 0.06
N TYR A 92 -7.52 -7.85 -1.15
CA TYR A 92 -7.99 -7.04 -2.27
C TYR A 92 -9.36 -7.48 -2.74
N ARG A 93 -9.60 -8.78 -2.90
CA ARG A 93 -10.91 -9.33 -3.26
C ARG A 93 -11.98 -8.98 -2.22
N LEU A 94 -11.65 -9.06 -0.93
CA LEU A 94 -12.58 -8.73 0.15
C LEU A 94 -12.97 -7.24 0.15
N ILE A 95 -12.02 -6.34 -0.09
CA ILE A 95 -12.31 -4.90 -0.19
C ILE A 95 -13.21 -4.62 -1.41
N SER A 96 -12.89 -5.20 -2.56
CA SER A 96 -13.69 -5.02 -3.79
C SER A 96 -15.11 -5.56 -3.61
N ALA A 97 -15.27 -6.73 -3.02
CA ALA A 97 -16.59 -7.31 -2.72
C ALA A 97 -17.40 -6.44 -1.76
N PHE A 98 -16.78 -6.03 -0.65
CA PHE A 98 -17.41 -5.14 0.33
C PHE A 98 -17.89 -3.83 -0.29
N ALA A 99 -17.06 -3.20 -1.12
CA ALA A 99 -17.41 -1.96 -1.79
C ALA A 99 -18.55 -2.17 -2.80
N GLY A 100 -18.49 -3.24 -3.59
CA GLY A 100 -19.52 -3.58 -4.58
C GLY A 100 -20.89 -3.82 -3.93
N GLU A 101 -20.95 -4.60 -2.83
CA GLU A 101 -22.18 -4.87 -2.10
C GLU A 101 -22.85 -3.60 -1.53
N ARG A 102 -22.06 -2.58 -1.24
CA ARG A 102 -22.54 -1.33 -0.62
C ARG A 102 -22.61 -0.14 -1.57
N GLY A 103 -22.35 -0.35 -2.84
CA GLY A 103 -22.32 0.73 -3.83
C GLY A 103 -21.30 1.81 -3.52
N ILE A 104 -20.14 1.42 -2.96
CA ILE A 104 -19.04 2.33 -2.64
C ILE A 104 -18.11 2.40 -3.85
N ARG A 105 -17.81 3.60 -4.33
CA ARG A 105 -16.78 3.81 -5.35
C ARG A 105 -15.44 4.00 -4.66
N LEU A 106 -14.50 3.13 -4.98
CA LEU A 106 -13.12 3.17 -4.47
C LEU A 106 -12.23 4.03 -5.37
N GLY A 107 -11.26 4.71 -4.75
CA GLY A 107 -10.24 5.46 -5.46
C GLY A 107 -9.20 4.57 -6.13
N GLN A 108 -8.36 5.20 -6.97
CA GLN A 108 -7.39 4.49 -7.80
C GLN A 108 -6.10 4.10 -7.05
N MET A 109 -5.81 4.72 -5.92
CA MET A 109 -4.60 4.45 -5.16
C MET A 109 -4.92 3.55 -3.97
N TRP A 110 -4.40 2.34 -3.99
CA TRP A 110 -4.54 1.35 -2.93
C TRP A 110 -3.24 1.27 -2.14
N TYR A 111 -3.30 1.57 -0.86
CA TYR A 111 -2.14 1.62 0.03
C TYR A 111 -2.06 0.33 0.85
N GLU A 112 -0.88 -0.27 0.91
CA GLU A 112 -0.62 -1.44 1.73
C GLU A 112 0.51 -1.13 2.72
N ASP A 113 0.21 -1.23 4.01
CA ASP A 113 1.20 -1.17 5.09
C ASP A 113 1.49 -2.59 5.60
N LEU A 114 2.74 -2.94 5.70
CA LEU A 114 3.18 -4.15 6.38
C LEU A 114 3.31 -3.83 7.87
N MET A 115 2.35 -4.30 8.67
CA MET A 115 2.23 -3.97 10.09
C MET A 115 3.09 -4.87 10.97
N LEU A 116 3.15 -6.15 10.64
CA LEU A 116 4.04 -7.14 11.26
C LEU A 116 4.72 -7.94 10.14
N ASP A 117 6.03 -7.98 10.18
CA ASP A 117 6.90 -8.56 9.17
C ASP A 117 7.97 -9.47 9.78
N GLU A 118 8.92 -9.92 8.98
CA GLU A 118 10.03 -10.76 9.40
C GLU A 118 10.94 -10.14 10.46
N LEU A 119 10.90 -8.82 10.64
CA LEU A 119 11.68 -8.12 11.67
C LEU A 119 10.98 -8.14 13.03
N THR A 120 9.67 -8.35 13.03
CA THR A 120 8.82 -8.26 14.23
C THR A 120 8.29 -9.59 14.71
N VAL A 121 8.07 -10.56 13.82
CA VAL A 121 7.53 -11.88 14.13
C VAL A 121 8.28 -12.98 13.39
N LYS A 122 8.32 -14.19 13.93
CA LYS A 122 9.07 -15.31 13.35
C LYS A 122 8.30 -16.08 12.28
N GLU A 123 7.01 -16.22 12.48
CA GLU A 123 6.17 -17.09 11.65
C GLU A 123 5.41 -16.27 10.61
N TYR A 124 5.41 -16.71 9.36
CA TYR A 124 4.70 -16.02 8.27
C TYR A 124 3.20 -15.86 8.53
N GLU A 125 2.59 -16.81 9.24
CA GLU A 125 1.19 -16.77 9.63
C GLU A 125 0.86 -15.62 10.60
N GLN A 126 1.87 -15.02 11.22
CA GLN A 126 1.75 -13.88 12.11
C GLN A 126 1.90 -12.53 11.39
N TYR A 127 2.26 -12.54 10.11
CA TYR A 127 2.36 -11.33 9.31
C TYR A 127 0.99 -10.68 9.20
N ILE A 128 0.96 -9.37 9.37
CA ILE A 128 -0.26 -8.57 9.25
C ILE A 128 0.01 -7.45 8.25
N VAL A 129 -0.84 -7.38 7.25
CA VAL A 129 -0.91 -6.25 6.33
C VAL A 129 -2.18 -5.45 6.57
N LYS A 130 -2.10 -4.16 6.36
CA LYS A 130 -3.23 -3.24 6.35
C LYS A 130 -3.37 -2.69 4.95
N VAL A 131 -4.49 -2.95 4.30
CA VAL A 131 -4.83 -2.36 3.01
C VAL A 131 -5.82 -1.23 3.23
N MET A 132 -5.58 -0.09 2.60
CA MET A 132 -6.39 1.13 2.74
C MET A 132 -6.70 1.69 1.35
N VAL A 133 -7.98 1.93 1.09
CA VAL A 133 -8.45 2.48 -0.18
C VAL A 133 -9.33 3.68 0.07
N PRO A 134 -9.06 4.86 -0.54
CA PRO A 134 -9.92 6.01 -0.38
C PRO A 134 -11.29 5.76 -0.99
N VAL A 135 -12.33 6.26 -0.34
CA VAL A 135 -13.70 6.28 -0.85
C VAL A 135 -13.89 7.56 -1.64
N GLU A 136 -14.17 7.45 -2.95
CA GLU A 136 -14.47 8.61 -3.79
C GLU A 136 -15.91 9.08 -3.63
N SER A 137 -16.86 8.14 -3.66
CA SER A 137 -18.29 8.45 -3.44
C SER A 137 -19.07 7.20 -3.08
N LYS A 138 -20.20 7.38 -2.38
CA LYS A 138 -21.23 6.36 -2.35
C LYS A 138 -22.09 6.51 -3.60
N VAL A 139 -22.31 5.42 -4.33
CA VAL A 139 -23.34 5.40 -5.35
C VAL A 139 -24.68 5.38 -4.63
N ILE A 140 -25.37 6.52 -4.59
CA ILE A 140 -26.74 6.57 -4.10
C ILE A 140 -27.58 5.99 -5.24
N ASN A 141 -28.00 4.74 -5.10
CA ASN A 141 -29.05 4.22 -5.96
C ASN A 141 -30.32 5.01 -5.67
N PRO A 142 -30.90 5.67 -6.69
CA PRO A 142 -32.15 6.39 -6.51
C PRO A 142 -33.30 5.46 -6.14
#